data_cac5b1d03d4d93d183e5c8a012565e8c
#
_entry.id   cac5b1d03d4d93d183e5c8a012565e8c
#
_cell.length_a   1.000
_cell.length_b   1.000
_cell.length_c   1.000
_cell.angle_alpha   90.00
_cell.angle_beta   90.00
_cell.angle_gamma   90.00
#
_symmetry.space_group_name_H-M   'P 1'
#
loop_
_entity.id
_entity.type
_entity.pdbx_description
1 polymer ?
#
loop_
_entity_poly.entity_id
_entity_poly.type
_entity_poly.pdbx_seq_one_letter_code
_entity_poly.pdbx_strand_id
1 'polypeptide(L)'
;MERYHLYPPVLFTIPPDFPGAVCVPDHTRAQRKEGIPGGITMENEIRSFPMVALRGMTILPEMVVHFDVSRERSIAAIQEAMVEEQKIFLVAQKSVETEEPGVDDVYEVGTVGTIKQLIKLPKRIVRVLVSGEARGILKKIEYTDPYMRAEVEVYDETSLEIPDDLNSQAMERGLKDMLVDYAAKNGKMSKESVAQLLDIKGLKKLVDEIAANIPLSYKDQQELLEETDFWKRYEKLAFKLVNEVQIMDIKEEIQ
;
A
#
# COMPACT_ATOMS: atom_id res chain seq x y z
N MET A 1 12.68 -41.41 -15.81
CA MET A 1 11.21 -41.25 -16.03
C MET A 1 10.55 -41.24 -14.66
N GLU A 2 10.53 -40.10 -14.00
CA GLU A 2 9.85 -39.91 -12.70
C GLU A 2 8.62 -39.06 -12.90
N ARG A 3 7.48 -39.63 -12.48
CA ARG A 3 6.16 -38.99 -12.62
C ARG A 3 5.98 -38.04 -11.43
N TYR A 4 5.89 -36.74 -11.70
CA TYR A 4 5.41 -35.76 -10.74
C TYR A 4 3.91 -35.93 -10.53
N HIS A 5 3.51 -36.31 -9.32
CA HIS A 5 2.12 -36.28 -8.89
C HIS A 5 1.72 -34.82 -8.62
N LEU A 6 0.84 -34.31 -9.49
CA LEU A 6 0.11 -33.06 -9.25
C LEU A 6 -0.91 -33.29 -8.13
N TYR A 7 -0.74 -32.63 -7.01
CA TYR A 7 -1.80 -32.51 -6.00
C TYR A 7 -2.85 -31.50 -6.50
N PRO A 8 -4.16 -31.81 -6.34
CA PRO A 8 -5.21 -30.88 -6.68
C PRO A 8 -5.20 -29.69 -5.68
N PRO A 9 -5.70 -28.50 -6.10
CA PRO A 9 -5.78 -27.36 -5.22
C PRO A 9 -6.74 -27.65 -4.06
N VAL A 10 -6.24 -27.50 -2.84
CA VAL A 10 -7.04 -27.63 -1.63
C VAL A 10 -7.94 -26.39 -1.55
N LEU A 11 -9.22 -26.56 -1.81
CA LEU A 11 -10.23 -25.57 -1.46
C LEU A 11 -10.31 -25.51 0.08
N PHE A 12 -9.76 -24.46 0.66
CA PHE A 12 -9.97 -24.14 2.06
C PHE A 12 -11.40 -23.62 2.22
N THR A 13 -12.29 -24.51 2.64
CA THR A 13 -13.59 -24.11 3.22
C THR A 13 -13.34 -23.67 4.66
N ILE A 14 -13.63 -22.42 4.96
CA ILE A 14 -13.60 -21.89 6.33
C ILE A 14 -14.67 -22.65 7.14
N PRO A 15 -14.32 -23.24 8.29
CA PRO A 15 -15.32 -23.94 9.11
C PRO A 15 -16.35 -22.95 9.66
N PRO A 16 -17.63 -23.35 9.79
CA PRO A 16 -18.73 -22.47 10.18
C PRO A 16 -18.69 -21.95 11.63
N ASP A 17 -17.73 -22.40 12.44
CA ASP A 17 -17.64 -22.08 13.87
C ASP A 17 -16.49 -21.10 14.21
N PHE A 18 -16.00 -20.33 13.23
CA PHE A 18 -14.98 -19.32 13.52
C PHE A 18 -15.63 -18.08 14.16
N PRO A 19 -15.31 -17.71 15.42
CA PRO A 19 -15.83 -16.49 16.03
C PRO A 19 -15.18 -15.29 15.34
N GLY A 20 -15.91 -14.65 14.44
CA GLY A 20 -15.44 -13.51 13.63
C GLY A 20 -15.72 -13.65 12.14
N ALA A 21 -16.39 -14.70 11.67
CA ALA A 21 -16.86 -14.77 10.30
C ALA A 21 -17.93 -13.69 10.07
N VAL A 22 -17.47 -12.49 9.69
CA VAL A 22 -18.36 -11.44 9.19
C VAL A 22 -18.86 -11.93 7.83
N CYS A 23 -20.15 -12.22 7.77
CA CYS A 23 -20.84 -12.52 6.52
C CYS A 23 -20.79 -11.26 5.66
N VAL A 24 -19.87 -11.19 4.71
CA VAL A 24 -19.81 -10.10 3.74
C VAL A 24 -20.99 -10.28 2.81
N PRO A 25 -21.90 -9.31 2.71
CA PRO A 25 -23.00 -9.39 1.76
C PRO A 25 -22.43 -9.50 0.35
N ASP A 26 -22.91 -10.46 -0.42
CA ASP A 26 -22.55 -10.65 -1.82
C ASP A 26 -23.06 -9.46 -2.65
N HIS A 27 -22.21 -8.43 -2.82
CA HIS A 27 -22.50 -7.24 -3.61
C HIS A 27 -22.41 -7.48 -5.12
N THR A 28 -22.04 -8.68 -5.57
CA THR A 28 -21.89 -9.00 -7.01
C THR A 28 -23.20 -9.16 -7.76
N ARG A 29 -24.35 -9.22 -7.06
CA ARG A 29 -25.67 -9.49 -7.71
C ARG A 29 -26.59 -8.27 -7.86
N ALA A 30 -26.21 -7.08 -7.42
CA ALA A 30 -27.08 -5.89 -7.40
C ALA A 30 -26.74 -4.78 -8.41
N GLN A 31 -25.75 -4.94 -9.29
CA GLN A 31 -25.42 -3.87 -10.26
C GLN A 31 -25.55 -4.30 -11.72
N ARG A 32 -26.73 -4.72 -12.09
CA ARG A 32 -27.25 -4.63 -13.45
C ARG A 32 -28.71 -4.19 -13.41
N LYS A 33 -28.95 -2.92 -13.09
CA LYS A 33 -30.15 -2.20 -13.51
C LYS A 33 -30.00 -0.70 -13.24
N GLU A 34 -30.10 0.02 -14.36
CA GLU A 34 -30.65 1.38 -14.51
C GLU A 34 -29.85 2.54 -13.88
N GLY A 35 -29.47 3.45 -14.79
CA GLY A 35 -28.72 4.66 -14.56
C GLY A 35 -29.16 5.47 -13.34
N ILE A 36 -28.22 5.70 -12.47
CA ILE A 36 -28.30 6.75 -11.46
C ILE A 36 -27.91 8.04 -12.18
N PRO A 37 -28.79 9.04 -12.26
CA PRO A 37 -28.41 10.36 -12.77
C PRO A 37 -27.54 11.02 -11.68
N GLY A 38 -26.28 11.19 -11.96
CA GLY A 38 -25.30 11.81 -11.05
C GLY A 38 -24.05 10.99 -10.81
N GLY A 39 -23.69 10.08 -11.70
CA GLY A 39 -22.40 9.42 -11.67
C GLY A 39 -21.29 10.46 -11.82
N ILE A 40 -20.61 10.80 -10.73
CA ILE A 40 -19.31 11.47 -10.76
C ILE A 40 -18.38 10.46 -11.41
N THR A 41 -18.12 10.64 -12.71
CA THR A 41 -17.01 9.98 -13.38
C THR A 41 -15.76 10.48 -12.67
N MET A 42 -15.10 9.63 -11.89
CA MET A 42 -13.73 9.89 -11.42
C MET A 42 -12.90 10.03 -12.71
N GLU A 43 -12.63 11.25 -13.13
CA GLU A 43 -11.64 11.52 -14.16
C GLU A 43 -10.27 11.34 -13.48
N ASN A 44 -9.72 10.12 -13.57
CA ASN A 44 -8.34 9.89 -13.18
C ASN A 44 -7.47 10.81 -14.06
N GLU A 45 -6.75 11.72 -13.44
CA GLU A 45 -5.90 12.66 -14.13
C GLU A 45 -4.58 11.99 -14.50
N ILE A 46 -4.23 12.02 -15.80
CA ILE A 46 -2.90 11.60 -16.25
C ILE A 46 -1.96 12.79 -16.12
N ARG A 47 -0.91 12.63 -15.32
CA ARG A 47 0.12 13.65 -15.10
C ARG A 47 1.51 13.05 -15.26
N SER A 48 2.47 13.90 -15.61
CA SER A 48 3.86 13.52 -15.75
C SER A 48 4.66 13.93 -14.52
N PHE A 49 5.41 12.99 -13.95
CA PHE A 49 6.22 13.20 -12.75
C PHE A 49 7.65 12.69 -12.91
N PRO A 50 8.65 13.36 -12.29
CA PRO A 50 9.90 12.70 -12.00
C PRO A 50 9.67 11.42 -11.20
N MET A 51 10.39 10.33 -11.53
CA MET A 51 10.13 9.01 -10.96
C MET A 51 11.37 8.45 -10.28
N VAL A 52 11.17 7.82 -9.13
CA VAL A 52 12.21 7.08 -8.41
C VAL A 52 11.79 5.64 -8.19
N ALA A 53 12.65 4.71 -8.61
CA ALA A 53 12.51 3.29 -8.33
C ALA A 53 13.09 2.96 -6.95
N LEU A 54 12.24 2.51 -6.03
CA LEU A 54 12.57 2.20 -4.64
C LEU A 54 13.06 0.76 -4.50
N ARG A 55 14.19 0.56 -3.84
CA ARG A 55 14.77 -0.77 -3.61
C ARG A 55 14.30 -1.35 -2.28
N GLY A 56 13.52 -2.44 -2.31
CA GLY A 56 13.05 -3.15 -1.11
C GLY A 56 12.15 -2.34 -0.19
N MET A 57 11.47 -1.36 -0.76
CA MET A 57 10.57 -0.45 -0.04
C MET A 57 9.35 -0.15 -0.93
N THR A 58 8.19 -0.10 -0.32
CA THR A 58 6.95 0.43 -0.89
C THR A 58 6.47 1.57 0.00
N ILE A 59 6.00 2.65 -0.60
CA ILE A 59 5.41 3.79 0.12
C ILE A 59 3.93 3.78 -0.20
N LEU A 60 3.10 3.79 0.85
CA LEU A 60 1.65 3.88 0.74
C LEU A 60 1.20 5.34 0.87
N PRO A 61 0.02 5.71 0.39
CA PRO A 61 -0.64 6.95 0.79
C PRO A 61 -0.67 7.08 2.32
N GLU A 62 -0.64 8.29 2.83
CA GLU A 62 -0.55 8.66 4.25
C GLU A 62 0.80 8.36 4.95
N MET A 63 1.69 7.57 4.34
CA MET A 63 3.03 7.37 4.90
C MET A 63 3.89 8.63 4.84
N VAL A 64 4.56 8.93 5.95
CA VAL A 64 5.63 9.92 6.01
C VAL A 64 6.92 9.19 6.35
N VAL A 65 7.85 9.13 5.40
CA VAL A 65 9.03 8.27 5.52
C VAL A 65 10.30 8.93 5.01
N HIS A 66 11.42 8.59 5.64
CA HIS A 66 12.75 8.93 5.14
C HIS A 66 13.33 7.74 4.40
N PHE A 67 14.00 8.03 3.27
CA PHE A 67 14.85 7.05 2.61
C PHE A 67 16.09 7.70 2.02
N ASP A 68 17.13 6.89 1.83
CA ASP A 68 18.42 7.34 1.32
C ASP A 68 18.56 6.94 -0.14
N VAL A 69 19.03 7.88 -0.95
CA VAL A 69 19.22 7.72 -2.39
C VAL A 69 20.68 7.97 -2.74
N SER A 70 21.27 7.05 -3.49
CA SER A 70 22.66 7.13 -3.96
C SER A 70 22.81 7.03 -5.47
N ARG A 71 21.82 6.54 -6.21
CA ARG A 71 21.84 6.44 -7.66
C ARG A 71 21.75 7.84 -8.28
N GLU A 72 22.64 8.15 -9.23
CA GLU A 72 22.69 9.47 -9.86
C GLU A 72 21.36 9.85 -10.54
N ARG A 73 20.72 8.91 -11.26
CA ARG A 73 19.42 9.13 -11.90
C ARG A 73 18.31 9.46 -10.88
N SER A 74 18.30 8.75 -9.75
CA SER A 74 17.31 8.99 -8.69
C SER A 74 17.54 10.34 -8.00
N ILE A 75 18.80 10.73 -7.79
CA ILE A 75 19.14 12.06 -7.25
C ILE A 75 18.71 13.15 -8.23
N ALA A 76 18.94 12.96 -9.54
CA ALA A 76 18.51 13.91 -10.57
C ALA A 76 16.98 14.05 -10.61
N ALA A 77 16.22 12.94 -10.52
CA ALA A 77 14.76 12.96 -10.43
C ALA A 77 14.24 13.76 -9.23
N ILE A 78 14.87 13.58 -8.06
CA ILE A 78 14.53 14.30 -6.84
C ILE A 78 14.84 15.80 -6.97
N GLN A 79 15.98 16.15 -7.57
CA GLN A 79 16.35 17.54 -7.79
C GLN A 79 15.37 18.24 -8.75
N GLU A 80 14.95 17.55 -9.80
CA GLU A 80 13.94 18.07 -10.73
C GLU A 80 12.59 18.27 -10.03
N ALA A 81 12.14 17.27 -9.26
CA ALA A 81 10.92 17.38 -8.48
C ALA A 81 10.92 18.59 -7.54
N MET A 82 12.07 18.93 -6.95
CA MET A 82 12.20 20.12 -6.09
C MET A 82 12.10 21.45 -6.84
N VAL A 83 12.45 21.47 -8.12
CA VAL A 83 12.31 22.66 -8.97
C VAL A 83 10.89 22.83 -9.46
N GLU A 84 10.19 21.73 -9.69
CA GLU A 84 8.78 21.70 -10.08
C GLU A 84 7.87 21.92 -8.84
N GLU A 85 6.84 21.11 -8.68
CA GLU A 85 5.81 21.22 -7.62
C GLU A 85 6.16 20.41 -6.34
N GLN A 86 7.40 19.93 -6.21
CA GLN A 86 7.85 18.97 -5.17
C GLN A 86 7.14 17.62 -5.25
N LYS A 87 6.44 17.36 -6.35
CA LYS A 87 5.74 16.11 -6.60
C LYS A 87 6.67 15.09 -7.26
N ILE A 88 6.57 13.86 -6.82
CA ILE A 88 7.39 12.75 -7.30
C ILE A 88 6.59 11.47 -7.33
N PHE A 89 6.82 10.63 -8.35
CA PHE A 89 6.26 9.29 -8.41
C PHE A 89 7.27 8.28 -7.85
N LEU A 90 6.83 7.53 -6.86
CA LEU A 90 7.62 6.56 -6.11
C LEU A 90 7.06 5.16 -6.37
N VAL A 91 7.86 4.30 -6.97
CA VAL A 91 7.44 2.95 -7.34
C VAL A 91 8.47 1.92 -6.86
N ALA A 92 8.01 0.80 -6.32
CA ALA A 92 8.90 -0.26 -5.86
C ALA A 92 9.52 -1.04 -7.03
N GLN A 93 10.75 -1.50 -6.85
CA GLN A 93 11.38 -2.48 -7.74
C GLN A 93 10.84 -3.88 -7.45
N LYS A 94 10.63 -4.67 -8.50
CA LYS A 94 10.24 -6.09 -8.39
C LYS A 94 11.32 -6.94 -7.72
N SER A 95 12.59 -6.63 -8.00
CA SER A 95 13.74 -7.31 -7.40
C SER A 95 14.72 -6.33 -6.75
N VAL A 96 15.18 -6.65 -5.56
CA VAL A 96 16.21 -5.89 -4.85
C VAL A 96 17.61 -6.08 -5.45
N GLU A 97 17.80 -7.12 -6.27
CA GLU A 97 19.08 -7.44 -6.91
C GLU A 97 19.38 -6.53 -8.11
N THR A 98 18.36 -5.90 -8.71
CA THR A 98 18.53 -5.03 -9.86
C THR A 98 19.16 -3.71 -9.43
N GLU A 99 20.39 -3.44 -9.89
CA GLU A 99 21.10 -2.22 -9.54
C GLU A 99 20.56 -1.01 -10.31
N GLU A 100 20.36 -1.15 -11.63
CA GLU A 100 19.84 -0.13 -12.52
C GLU A 100 18.50 -0.60 -13.11
N PRO A 101 17.36 -0.32 -12.43
CA PRO A 101 16.06 -0.78 -12.89
C PRO A 101 15.63 -0.08 -14.19
N GLY A 102 15.13 -0.89 -15.11
CA GLY A 102 14.44 -0.45 -16.32
C GLY A 102 12.91 -0.43 -16.11
N VAL A 103 12.18 -0.29 -17.22
CA VAL A 103 10.71 -0.25 -17.24
C VAL A 103 10.09 -1.54 -16.69
N ASP A 104 10.65 -2.69 -17.06
CA ASP A 104 10.11 -4.01 -16.68
C ASP A 104 10.46 -4.42 -15.24
N ASP A 105 11.41 -3.72 -14.62
CA ASP A 105 11.92 -4.03 -13.29
C ASP A 105 11.14 -3.35 -12.15
N VAL A 106 10.16 -2.51 -12.47
CA VAL A 106 9.33 -1.81 -11.50
C VAL A 106 7.88 -2.31 -11.53
N TYR A 107 7.17 -2.12 -10.42
CA TYR A 107 5.74 -2.39 -10.39
C TYR A 107 4.96 -1.35 -11.20
N GLU A 108 3.72 -1.69 -11.56
CA GLU A 108 2.86 -0.77 -12.32
C GLU A 108 2.18 0.26 -11.41
N VAL A 109 1.96 -0.10 -10.15
CA VAL A 109 1.32 0.78 -9.16
C VAL A 109 2.37 1.29 -8.18
N GLY A 110 2.39 2.59 -8.02
CA GLY A 110 3.23 3.32 -7.08
C GLY A 110 2.45 4.39 -6.35
N THR A 111 3.16 5.30 -5.72
CA THR A 111 2.59 6.41 -4.95
C THR A 111 3.11 7.74 -5.46
N VAL A 112 2.19 8.65 -5.75
CA VAL A 112 2.51 10.07 -5.93
C VAL A 112 2.65 10.68 -4.55
N GLY A 113 3.76 11.34 -4.30
CA GLY A 113 4.04 11.96 -3.02
C GLY A 113 4.67 13.34 -3.16
N THR A 114 4.75 14.04 -2.04
CA THR A 114 5.41 15.35 -1.94
C THR A 114 6.70 15.25 -1.16
N ILE A 115 7.78 15.76 -1.71
CA ILE A 115 9.06 15.89 -1.02
C ILE A 115 8.95 17.02 0.00
N LYS A 116 9.12 16.68 1.27
CA LYS A 116 9.04 17.63 2.39
C LYS A 116 10.42 18.18 2.77
N GLN A 117 11.47 17.37 2.66
CA GLN A 117 12.81 17.74 3.05
C GLN A 117 13.87 16.96 2.28
N LEU A 118 14.99 17.62 2.00
CA LEU A 118 16.21 17.04 1.44
C LEU A 118 17.40 17.32 2.34
N ILE A 119 18.18 16.29 2.63
CA ILE A 119 19.44 16.41 3.38
C ILE A 119 20.56 15.76 2.57
N LYS A 120 21.56 16.53 2.22
CA LYS A 120 22.77 16.02 1.56
C LYS A 120 23.69 15.40 2.62
N LEU A 121 23.98 14.12 2.47
CA LEU A 121 24.89 13.36 3.32
C LEU A 121 26.25 13.16 2.63
N PRO A 122 27.30 12.77 3.38
CA PRO A 122 28.58 12.38 2.79
C PRO A 122 28.43 11.24 1.77
N LYS A 123 29.42 11.05 0.90
CA LYS A 123 29.47 9.98 -0.13
C LYS A 123 28.37 10.09 -1.20
N ARG A 124 27.91 11.28 -1.53
CA ARG A 124 26.84 11.55 -2.53
C ARG A 124 25.52 10.87 -2.22
N ILE A 125 25.21 10.67 -0.96
CA ILE A 125 23.90 10.17 -0.52
C ILE A 125 22.99 11.36 -0.26
N VAL A 126 21.73 11.24 -0.69
CA VAL A 126 20.69 12.21 -0.41
C VAL A 126 19.61 11.54 0.42
N ARG A 127 19.35 12.05 1.61
CA ARG A 127 18.21 11.63 2.44
C ARG A 127 17.01 12.47 2.12
N VAL A 128 15.91 11.82 1.82
CA VAL A 128 14.67 12.45 1.39
C VAL A 128 13.59 12.13 2.41
N LEU A 129 12.86 13.15 2.86
CA LEU A 129 11.61 12.98 3.58
C LEU A 129 10.46 13.20 2.60
N VAL A 130 9.61 12.20 2.44
CA VAL A 130 8.41 12.28 1.58
C VAL A 130 7.16 11.97 2.36
N SER A 131 6.06 12.57 1.90
CA SER A 131 4.69 12.22 2.30
C SER A 131 4.01 11.60 1.11
N GLY A 132 3.56 10.34 1.21
CA GLY A 132 2.70 9.69 0.23
C GLY A 132 1.32 10.33 0.22
N GLU A 133 0.74 10.55 -0.94
CA GLU A 133 -0.55 11.26 -1.06
C GLU A 133 -1.60 10.44 -1.80
N ALA A 134 -1.27 9.93 -2.98
CA ALA A 134 -2.23 9.22 -3.82
C ALA A 134 -1.60 8.02 -4.51
N ARG A 135 -2.40 7.02 -4.82
CA ARG A 135 -1.99 5.92 -5.71
C ARG A 135 -1.77 6.45 -7.11
N GLY A 136 -0.77 5.92 -7.78
CA GLY A 136 -0.47 6.23 -9.17
C GLY A 136 -0.30 4.95 -9.97
N ILE A 137 -0.93 4.89 -11.13
CA ILE A 137 -0.76 3.78 -12.08
C ILE A 137 0.18 4.25 -13.18
N LEU A 138 1.32 3.60 -13.30
CA LEU A 138 2.32 3.86 -14.34
C LEU A 138 1.74 3.53 -15.72
N LYS A 139 1.58 4.53 -16.57
CA LYS A 139 1.12 4.34 -17.96
C LYS A 139 2.27 4.17 -18.92
N LYS A 140 3.30 5.02 -18.75
CA LYS A 140 4.44 5.05 -19.66
C LYS A 140 5.63 5.72 -18.98
N ILE A 141 6.82 5.21 -19.24
CA ILE A 141 8.05 5.94 -18.94
C ILE A 141 8.38 6.78 -20.17
N GLU A 142 8.44 8.09 -20.02
CA GLU A 142 8.69 9.05 -21.10
C GLU A 142 10.15 9.01 -21.52
N TYR A 143 11.06 9.01 -20.54
CA TYR A 143 12.50 8.87 -20.72
C TYR A 143 13.17 8.37 -19.43
N THR A 144 14.39 7.90 -19.56
CA THR A 144 15.19 7.32 -18.46
C THR A 144 16.50 8.04 -18.19
N ASP A 145 16.87 8.98 -19.03
CA ASP A 145 18.11 9.76 -18.93
C ASP A 145 17.80 11.25 -19.14
N PRO A 146 18.32 12.18 -18.31
CA PRO A 146 19.23 12.00 -17.16
C PRO A 146 18.57 11.43 -15.90
N TYR A 147 17.27 11.35 -15.84
CA TYR A 147 16.47 10.72 -14.79
C TYR A 147 15.23 10.05 -15.38
N MET A 148 14.56 9.23 -14.61
CA MET A 148 13.29 8.65 -15.02
C MET A 148 12.16 9.66 -14.88
N ARG A 149 11.35 9.80 -15.93
CA ARG A 149 10.09 10.56 -15.93
C ARG A 149 8.97 9.69 -16.47
N ALA A 150 7.82 9.74 -15.83
CA ALA A 150 6.71 8.85 -16.12
C ALA A 150 5.37 9.58 -16.23
N GLU A 151 4.56 9.17 -17.20
CA GLU A 151 3.13 9.46 -17.22
C GLU A 151 2.41 8.52 -16.25
N VAL A 152 1.70 9.09 -15.32
CA VAL A 152 1.03 8.39 -14.23
C VAL A 152 -0.44 8.80 -14.19
N GLU A 153 -1.32 7.82 -14.18
CA GLU A 153 -2.73 8.02 -13.88
C GLU A 153 -2.89 8.10 -12.36
N VAL A 154 -3.22 9.29 -11.86
CA VAL A 154 -3.40 9.53 -10.43
C VAL A 154 -4.78 9.06 -10.02
N TYR A 155 -4.82 8.13 -9.08
CA TYR A 155 -6.05 7.56 -8.55
C TYR A 155 -6.50 8.37 -7.33
N ASP A 156 -7.50 9.22 -7.54
CA ASP A 156 -8.05 10.07 -6.49
C ASP A 156 -9.10 9.33 -5.67
N GLU A 157 -8.75 8.99 -4.43
CA GLU A 157 -9.67 8.39 -3.47
C GLU A 157 -10.35 9.42 -2.55
N THR A 158 -10.15 10.71 -2.75
CA THR A 158 -10.74 11.74 -1.87
C THR A 158 -12.25 11.77 -1.96
N SER A 159 -12.81 11.41 -3.11
CA SER A 159 -14.25 11.30 -3.36
C SER A 159 -14.87 9.97 -2.88
N LEU A 160 -14.04 9.01 -2.44
CA LEU A 160 -14.54 7.73 -1.94
C LEU A 160 -15.14 7.90 -0.55
N GLU A 161 -16.45 7.91 -0.48
CA GLU A 161 -17.19 7.94 0.77
C GLU A 161 -17.54 6.51 1.22
N ILE A 162 -17.12 6.15 2.42
CA ILE A 162 -17.54 4.92 3.07
C ILE A 162 -18.72 5.25 3.97
N PRO A 163 -19.89 4.58 3.81
CA PRO A 163 -21.06 4.86 4.63
C PRO A 163 -20.75 4.66 6.12
N ASP A 164 -21.20 5.58 6.96
CA ASP A 164 -21.13 5.43 8.42
C ASP A 164 -22.39 4.69 8.90
N ASP A 165 -22.45 3.39 8.54
CA ASP A 165 -23.52 2.49 8.94
C ASP A 165 -23.05 1.47 9.99
N LEU A 166 -23.95 0.65 10.48
CA LEU A 166 -23.65 -0.38 11.48
C LEU A 166 -22.62 -1.40 11.00
N ASN A 167 -22.59 -1.70 9.70
CA ASN A 167 -21.62 -2.63 9.13
C ASN A 167 -20.22 -2.03 9.15
N SER A 168 -20.07 -0.79 8.67
CA SER A 168 -18.79 -0.09 8.68
C SER A 168 -18.25 0.13 10.08
N GLN A 169 -19.15 0.43 11.05
CA GLN A 169 -18.78 0.55 12.47
C GLN A 169 -18.35 -0.80 13.07
N ALA A 170 -19.01 -1.90 12.71
CA ALA A 170 -18.61 -3.24 13.14
C ALA A 170 -17.25 -3.64 12.55
N MET A 171 -17.01 -3.33 11.26
CA MET A 171 -15.73 -3.57 10.60
C MET A 171 -14.59 -2.72 11.20
N GLU A 172 -14.88 -1.46 11.54
CA GLU A 172 -13.91 -0.59 12.24
C GLU A 172 -13.50 -1.18 13.59
N ARG A 173 -14.47 -1.65 14.39
CA ARG A 173 -14.19 -2.30 15.67
C ARG A 173 -13.39 -3.59 15.49
N GLY A 174 -13.82 -4.46 14.57
CA GLY A 174 -13.11 -5.70 14.28
C GLY A 174 -11.67 -5.49 13.85
N LEU A 175 -11.41 -4.47 13.02
CA LEU A 175 -10.06 -4.13 12.60
C LEU A 175 -9.20 -3.60 13.77
N LYS A 176 -9.79 -2.81 14.67
CA LYS A 176 -9.13 -2.35 15.90
C LYS A 176 -8.78 -3.50 16.83
N ASP A 177 -9.68 -4.47 17.00
CA ASP A 177 -9.42 -5.67 17.80
C ASP A 177 -8.27 -6.50 17.20
N MET A 178 -8.26 -6.72 15.88
CA MET A 178 -7.15 -7.39 15.19
C MET A 178 -5.82 -6.64 15.36
N LEU A 179 -5.83 -5.31 15.32
CA LEU A 179 -4.64 -4.49 15.56
C LEU A 179 -4.12 -4.66 16.98
N VAL A 180 -4.99 -4.73 17.98
CA VAL A 180 -4.62 -4.96 19.39
C VAL A 180 -3.94 -6.32 19.54
N ASP A 181 -4.53 -7.38 18.97
CA ASP A 181 -3.97 -8.73 19.02
C ASP A 181 -2.61 -8.79 18.32
N TYR A 182 -2.50 -8.17 17.14
CA TYR A 182 -1.25 -8.06 16.41
C TYR A 182 -0.18 -7.32 17.24
N ALA A 183 -0.52 -6.16 17.80
CA ALA A 183 0.42 -5.35 18.57
C ALA A 183 0.86 -6.02 19.88
N ALA A 184 -0.02 -6.79 20.52
CA ALA A 184 0.30 -7.53 21.73
C ALA A 184 1.40 -8.58 21.49
N LYS A 185 1.44 -9.17 20.31
CA LYS A 185 2.42 -10.19 19.91
C LYS A 185 3.62 -9.61 19.19
N ASN A 186 3.42 -8.52 18.45
CA ASN A 186 4.48 -7.85 17.71
C ASN A 186 5.17 -6.78 18.57
N GLY A 187 6.30 -7.13 19.19
CA GLY A 187 7.06 -6.19 20.03
C GLY A 187 7.71 -5.00 19.32
N LYS A 188 7.46 -4.81 18.02
CA LYS A 188 8.02 -3.70 17.22
C LYS A 188 7.15 -2.44 17.24
N MET A 189 5.89 -2.54 17.66
CA MET A 189 4.99 -1.39 17.76
C MET A 189 5.03 -0.78 19.16
N SER A 190 5.18 0.53 19.24
CA SER A 190 5.08 1.23 20.53
C SER A 190 3.62 1.33 20.99
N LYS A 191 3.40 1.38 22.30
CA LYS A 191 2.04 1.55 22.86
C LYS A 191 1.41 2.85 22.41
N GLU A 192 2.21 3.89 22.25
CA GLU A 192 1.78 5.21 21.77
C GLU A 192 1.29 5.15 20.33
N SER A 193 2.02 4.45 19.45
CA SER A 193 1.61 4.27 18.05
C SER A 193 0.30 3.48 17.94
N VAL A 194 0.16 2.42 18.73
CA VAL A 194 -1.09 1.63 18.78
C VAL A 194 -2.25 2.49 19.28
N ALA A 195 -2.05 3.25 20.36
CA ALA A 195 -3.09 4.13 20.90
C ALA A 195 -3.54 5.19 19.88
N GLN A 196 -2.62 5.77 19.11
CA GLN A 196 -2.92 6.72 18.04
C GLN A 196 -3.78 6.08 16.94
N LEU A 197 -3.45 4.86 16.52
CA LEU A 197 -4.23 4.14 15.50
C LEU A 197 -5.63 3.77 16.03
N LEU A 198 -5.75 3.36 17.28
CA LEU A 198 -7.04 3.04 17.89
C LEU A 198 -7.98 4.26 18.06
N ASP A 199 -7.41 5.46 18.16
CA ASP A 199 -8.18 6.71 18.29
C ASP A 199 -8.73 7.23 16.94
N ILE A 200 -8.29 6.64 15.82
CA ILE A 200 -8.75 7.01 14.49
C ILE A 200 -10.22 6.64 14.33
N LYS A 201 -10.98 7.58 13.79
CA LYS A 201 -12.39 7.41 13.42
C LYS A 201 -12.56 7.38 11.92
N GLY A 202 -13.47 6.53 11.47
CA GLY A 202 -13.76 6.33 10.06
C GLY A 202 -12.95 5.18 9.44
N LEU A 203 -13.68 4.21 8.90
CA LEU A 203 -13.12 2.95 8.43
C LEU A 203 -12.04 3.15 7.34
N LYS A 204 -12.28 4.06 6.38
CA LYS A 204 -11.31 4.33 5.31
C LYS A 204 -9.97 4.81 5.86
N LYS A 205 -10.00 5.84 6.69
CA LYS A 205 -8.78 6.38 7.30
C LYS A 205 -8.07 5.35 8.16
N LEU A 206 -8.82 4.56 8.93
CA LEU A 206 -8.25 3.51 9.77
C LEU A 206 -7.51 2.46 8.96
N VAL A 207 -8.09 2.00 7.83
CA VAL A 207 -7.46 1.02 6.93
C VAL A 207 -6.14 1.57 6.37
N ASP A 208 -6.15 2.79 5.84
CA ASP A 208 -4.96 3.39 5.22
C ASP A 208 -3.85 3.65 6.28
N GLU A 209 -4.21 4.15 7.45
CA GLU A 209 -3.25 4.41 8.54
C GLU A 209 -2.68 3.12 9.16
N ILE A 210 -3.48 2.08 9.35
CA ILE A 210 -2.95 0.79 9.80
C ILE A 210 -1.99 0.23 8.76
N ALA A 211 -2.38 0.20 7.49
CA ALA A 211 -1.52 -0.30 6.41
C ALA A 211 -0.19 0.44 6.33
N ALA A 212 -0.20 1.76 6.57
CA ALA A 212 0.99 2.60 6.55
C ALA A 212 1.91 2.40 7.76
N ASN A 213 1.37 2.05 8.93
CA ASN A 213 2.12 2.05 10.19
C ASN A 213 2.49 0.67 10.73
N ILE A 214 1.87 -0.42 10.23
CA ILE A 214 2.29 -1.78 10.65
C ILE A 214 3.54 -2.23 9.89
N PRO A 215 4.46 -2.94 10.55
CA PRO A 215 5.73 -3.38 9.95
C PRO A 215 5.54 -4.60 9.02
N LEU A 216 4.89 -4.41 7.89
CA LEU A 216 4.75 -5.40 6.82
C LEU A 216 6.00 -5.44 5.92
N SER A 217 6.18 -6.55 5.19
CA SER A 217 7.17 -6.61 4.13
C SER A 217 6.82 -5.64 2.98
N TYR A 218 7.82 -5.17 2.23
CA TYR A 218 7.55 -4.26 1.10
C TYR A 218 6.66 -4.91 0.02
N LYS A 219 6.69 -6.24 -0.11
CA LYS A 219 5.80 -6.98 -1.02
C LYS A 219 4.36 -6.98 -0.54
N ASP A 220 4.15 -7.19 0.77
CA ASP A 220 2.81 -7.11 1.37
C ASP A 220 2.22 -5.71 1.28
N GLN A 221 3.05 -4.69 1.49
CA GLN A 221 2.67 -3.30 1.28
C GLN A 221 2.33 -3.02 -0.18
N GLN A 222 3.08 -3.61 -1.13
CA GLN A 222 2.80 -3.50 -2.56
C GLN A 222 1.45 -4.12 -2.94
N GLU A 223 1.13 -5.30 -2.41
CA GLU A 223 -0.19 -5.93 -2.63
C GLU A 223 -1.36 -5.08 -2.12
N LEU A 224 -1.17 -4.35 -1.01
CA LEU A 224 -2.16 -3.41 -0.50
C LEU A 224 -2.23 -2.13 -1.36
N LEU A 225 -1.10 -1.69 -1.89
CA LEU A 225 -1.03 -0.52 -2.78
C LEU A 225 -1.74 -0.79 -4.11
N GLU A 226 -1.55 -1.98 -4.68
CA GLU A 226 -2.16 -2.39 -5.95
C GLU A 226 -3.68 -2.58 -5.87
N GLU A 227 -4.22 -2.78 -4.67
CA GLU A 227 -5.65 -2.97 -4.50
C GLU A 227 -6.38 -1.63 -4.45
N THR A 228 -7.02 -1.28 -5.55
CA THR A 228 -7.80 -0.04 -5.70
C THR A 228 -9.22 -0.15 -5.14
N ASP A 229 -9.77 -1.36 -5.06
CA ASP A 229 -11.06 -1.59 -4.39
C ASP A 229 -10.90 -1.54 -2.88
N PHE A 230 -11.56 -0.59 -2.23
CA PHE A 230 -11.45 -0.38 -0.79
C PHE A 230 -11.83 -1.62 0.04
N TRP A 231 -12.90 -2.31 -0.32
CA TRP A 231 -13.38 -3.47 0.44
C TRP A 231 -12.41 -4.64 0.35
N LYS A 232 -11.87 -4.88 -0.82
CA LYS A 232 -10.82 -5.89 -1.02
C LYS A 232 -9.52 -5.51 -0.30
N ARG A 233 -9.19 -4.23 -0.26
CA ARG A 233 -8.03 -3.74 0.49
C ARG A 233 -8.21 -3.94 1.99
N TYR A 234 -9.41 -3.67 2.51
CA TYR A 234 -9.77 -3.99 3.89
C TYR A 234 -9.58 -5.49 4.19
N GLU A 235 -10.15 -6.36 3.35
CA GLU A 235 -10.03 -7.82 3.50
C GLU A 235 -8.58 -8.29 3.48
N LYS A 236 -7.77 -7.79 2.53
CA LYS A 236 -6.34 -8.09 2.45
C LYS A 236 -5.59 -7.66 3.70
N LEU A 237 -5.86 -6.44 4.21
CA LEU A 237 -5.23 -5.94 5.43
C LEU A 237 -5.61 -6.78 6.65
N ALA A 238 -6.89 -7.06 6.83
CA ALA A 238 -7.39 -7.90 7.92
C ALA A 238 -6.77 -9.30 7.88
N PHE A 239 -6.72 -9.92 6.69
CA PHE A 239 -6.07 -11.21 6.48
C PHE A 239 -4.58 -11.17 6.85
N LYS A 240 -3.84 -10.13 6.44
CA LYS A 240 -2.42 -9.99 6.77
C LYS A 240 -2.20 -9.85 8.26
N LEU A 241 -3.02 -9.08 8.99
CA LEU A 241 -2.93 -8.95 10.45
C LEU A 241 -3.14 -10.32 11.14
N VAL A 242 -4.20 -11.03 10.78
CA VAL A 242 -4.51 -12.34 11.36
C VAL A 242 -3.41 -13.36 11.05
N ASN A 243 -2.95 -13.40 9.80
CA ASN A 243 -1.90 -14.33 9.38
C ASN A 243 -0.57 -14.08 10.12
N GLU A 244 -0.17 -12.83 10.29
CA GLU A 244 1.04 -12.48 11.06
C GLU A 244 0.92 -12.91 12.52
N VAL A 245 -0.25 -12.75 13.14
CA VAL A 245 -0.53 -13.24 14.50
C VAL A 245 -0.34 -14.76 14.58
N GLN A 246 -0.93 -15.51 13.65
CA GLN A 246 -0.79 -16.96 13.60
C GLN A 246 0.67 -17.41 13.40
N ILE A 247 1.42 -16.72 12.54
CA ILE A 247 2.85 -17.01 12.34
C ILE A 247 3.65 -16.78 13.63
N MET A 248 3.33 -15.75 14.40
CA MET A 248 3.97 -15.48 15.68
C MET A 248 3.65 -16.56 16.71
N ASP A 249 2.39 -17.00 16.80
CA ASP A 249 1.97 -18.10 17.68
C ASP A 249 2.75 -19.39 17.39
N ILE A 250 2.82 -19.79 16.12
CA ILE A 250 3.58 -20.98 15.71
C ILE A 250 5.07 -20.84 16.06
N LYS A 251 5.66 -19.65 15.90
CA LYS A 251 7.06 -19.43 16.29
C LYS A 251 7.29 -19.53 17.78
N GLU A 252 6.36 -19.08 18.61
CA GLU A 252 6.44 -19.23 20.08
C GLU A 252 6.32 -20.70 20.52
N GLU A 253 5.49 -21.49 19.84
CA GLU A 253 5.34 -22.93 20.14
C GLU A 253 6.57 -23.77 19.76
N ILE A 254 7.38 -23.31 18.80
CA ILE A 254 8.59 -24.03 18.34
C ILE A 254 9.83 -23.72 19.19
N GLN A 255 9.83 -22.65 19.99
CA GLN A 255 10.94 -22.24 20.86
C GLN A 255 10.85 -22.90 22.23
#